data_19db3ee8b4ed039672342390e3672059
#
_entry.id   19db3ee8b4ed039672342390e3672059
#
_cell.length_a   1.000
_cell.length_b   1.000
_cell.length_c   1.000
_cell.angle_alpha   90.00
_cell.angle_beta   90.00
_cell.angle_gamma   90.00
#
_symmetry.space_group_name_H-M   'P 1'
#
loop_
_entity.id
_entity.type
_entity.pdbx_description
1 polymer ?
#
loop_
_entity_poly.entity_id
_entity_poly.type
_entity_poly.pdbx_seq_one_letter_code
_entity_poly.pdbx_strand_id
1 'polypeptide(L)'
;MNLKVLICAILSLALFGVALAADKNTSDDAIYDNVRRKLASDPVVKGGGLQVDVKQGAVTLRGTVEEQKQKDKAARLAKKIAGVKSVDNQLSVVQRGLKK
;
A
#
# COMPACT_ATOMS: atom_id res chain seq x y z
N MET A 1 47.82 8.40 0.55
CA MET A 1 47.10 8.85 -0.52
C MET A 1 46.08 7.88 -1.02
N ASN A 2 46.53 6.79 -1.48
CA ASN A 2 45.63 5.79 -2.01
C ASN A 2 44.65 5.24 -1.00
N LEU A 3 45.05 5.33 0.23
CA LEU A 3 44.24 4.84 1.30
C LEU A 3 42.84 5.50 1.37
N LYS A 4 42.83 6.79 1.13
CA LYS A 4 41.58 7.52 1.19
C LYS A 4 40.63 7.13 0.08
N VAL A 5 41.17 6.87 -1.06
CA VAL A 5 40.38 6.49 -2.20
C VAL A 5 39.72 5.14 -1.97
N LEU A 6 40.48 4.24 -1.39
CA LEU A 6 39.95 2.92 -1.10
C LEU A 6 38.79 2.96 -0.13
N ILE A 7 38.90 3.80 0.87
CA ILE A 7 37.86 3.92 1.87
C ILE A 7 36.58 4.44 1.26
N CYS A 8 36.68 5.40 0.38
CA CYS A 8 35.49 5.94 -0.27
C CYS A 8 34.79 4.88 -1.11
N ALA A 9 35.55 4.08 -1.78
CA ALA A 9 34.97 3.04 -2.62
C ALA A 9 34.19 2.04 -1.80
N ILE A 10 34.70 1.71 -0.66
CA ILE A 10 34.05 0.75 0.21
C ILE A 10 32.71 1.29 0.71
N LEU A 11 32.71 2.56 1.05
CA LEU A 11 31.48 3.17 1.54
C LEU A 11 30.39 3.17 0.48
N SER A 12 30.76 3.43 -0.74
CA SER A 12 29.79 3.42 -1.82
C SER A 12 29.14 2.07 -1.96
N LEU A 13 29.93 1.06 -1.83
CA LEU A 13 29.44 -0.29 -1.99
C LEU A 13 28.43 -0.65 -0.91
N ALA A 14 28.71 -0.22 0.29
CA ALA A 14 27.81 -0.52 1.40
C ALA A 14 26.43 0.09 1.18
N LEU A 15 26.39 1.31 0.72
CA LEU A 15 25.12 1.97 0.47
C LEU A 15 24.33 1.25 -0.59
N PHE A 16 25.02 0.82 -1.60
CA PHE A 16 24.36 0.14 -2.69
C PHE A 16 23.72 -1.16 -2.23
N GLY A 17 24.38 -1.88 -1.40
CA GLY A 17 23.87 -3.13 -0.91
C GLY A 17 22.59 -2.97 -0.09
N VAL A 18 22.52 -1.90 0.67
CA VAL A 18 21.34 -1.65 1.49
C VAL A 18 20.12 -1.39 0.61
N ALA A 19 20.32 -0.66 -0.45
CA ALA A 19 19.21 -0.36 -1.34
C ALA A 19 18.58 -1.61 -1.93
N LEU A 20 19.39 -2.58 -2.24
CA LEU A 20 18.87 -3.81 -2.80
C LEU A 20 18.01 -4.59 -1.83
N ALA A 21 18.41 -4.60 -0.59
CA ALA A 21 17.70 -5.36 0.41
C ALA A 21 16.29 -4.81 0.65
N ALA A 22 16.09 -3.55 0.40
CA ALA A 22 14.82 -2.94 0.71
C ALA A 22 13.72 -3.25 -0.30
N ASP A 23 14.08 -3.81 -1.44
CA ASP A 23 13.10 -4.02 -2.48
C ASP A 23 12.22 -5.23 -2.38
N LYS A 24 12.47 -6.07 -1.43
CA LYS A 24 11.67 -7.26 -1.34
C LYS A 24 10.28 -6.98 -0.88
N ASN A 25 9.29 -7.49 -1.52
CA ASN A 25 7.91 -7.39 -1.07
C ASN A 25 7.32 -5.99 -1.09
N THR A 26 7.96 -5.06 -1.79
CA THR A 26 7.43 -3.72 -1.87
C THR A 26 7.17 -3.29 -3.31
N SER A 27 7.13 -4.24 -4.23
CA SER A 27 6.76 -3.92 -5.60
C SER A 27 5.28 -3.56 -5.66
N ASP A 28 4.90 -2.81 -6.66
CA ASP A 28 3.50 -2.42 -6.81
C ASP A 28 2.59 -3.64 -6.95
N ASP A 29 3.06 -4.68 -7.63
CA ASP A 29 2.27 -5.89 -7.77
C ASP A 29 2.03 -6.58 -6.44
N ALA A 30 3.06 -6.65 -5.62
CA ALA A 30 2.92 -7.26 -4.30
C ALA A 30 2.00 -6.43 -3.41
N ILE A 31 2.13 -5.11 -3.48
CA ILE A 31 1.27 -4.23 -2.71
C ILE A 31 -0.18 -4.41 -3.15
N TYR A 32 -0.41 -4.43 -4.44
CA TYR A 32 -1.74 -4.61 -5.00
C TYR A 32 -2.38 -5.89 -4.47
N ASP A 33 -1.68 -6.98 -4.57
CA ASP A 33 -2.18 -8.26 -4.09
C ASP A 33 -2.49 -8.23 -2.61
N ASN A 34 -1.58 -7.69 -1.83
CA ASN A 34 -1.73 -7.69 -0.39
C ASN A 34 -2.89 -6.80 0.05
N VAL A 35 -3.04 -5.64 -0.59
CA VAL A 35 -4.14 -4.76 -0.27
C VAL A 35 -5.47 -5.41 -0.61
N ARG A 36 -5.57 -5.97 -1.82
CA ARG A 36 -6.82 -6.61 -2.23
C ARG A 36 -7.21 -7.74 -1.30
N ARG A 37 -6.23 -8.55 -0.97
CA ARG A 37 -6.50 -9.70 -0.11
C ARG A 37 -6.93 -9.25 1.28
N LYS A 38 -6.30 -8.22 1.79
CA LYS A 38 -6.61 -7.72 3.10
C LYS A 38 -8.02 -7.15 3.15
N LEU A 39 -8.38 -6.37 2.17
CA LEU A 39 -9.71 -5.76 2.13
C LEU A 39 -10.80 -6.80 1.92
N ALA A 40 -10.54 -7.76 1.06
CA ALA A 40 -11.55 -8.78 0.78
C ALA A 40 -11.82 -9.68 1.97
N SER A 41 -10.80 -9.93 2.79
CA SER A 41 -10.95 -10.84 3.91
C SER A 41 -11.46 -10.16 5.17
N ASP A 42 -11.56 -8.84 5.18
CA ASP A 42 -12.00 -8.13 6.37
C ASP A 42 -13.52 -8.19 6.50
N PRO A 43 -14.03 -8.64 7.64
CA PRO A 43 -15.49 -8.80 7.79
C PRO A 43 -16.27 -7.49 7.80
N VAL A 44 -15.61 -6.40 8.11
CA VAL A 44 -16.29 -5.11 8.10
C VAL A 44 -16.27 -4.51 6.71
N VAL A 45 -15.12 -4.50 6.07
CA VAL A 45 -14.96 -3.88 4.77
C VAL A 45 -15.61 -4.71 3.67
N LYS A 46 -15.42 -6.01 3.70
CA LYS A 46 -15.95 -6.90 2.67
C LYS A 46 -15.62 -6.41 1.29
N GLY A 47 -14.34 -6.12 1.11
CA GLY A 47 -13.88 -5.35 -0.03
C GLY A 47 -13.69 -6.09 -1.34
N GLY A 48 -14.38 -7.23 -1.52
CA GLY A 48 -14.20 -8.00 -2.75
C GLY A 48 -14.58 -7.27 -4.02
N GLY A 49 -15.49 -6.32 -3.93
CA GLY A 49 -15.90 -5.56 -5.10
C GLY A 49 -15.19 -4.24 -5.27
N LEU A 50 -14.22 -3.94 -4.43
CA LEU A 50 -13.52 -2.67 -4.52
C LEU A 50 -12.38 -2.76 -5.51
N GLN A 51 -12.04 -1.63 -6.11
CA GLN A 51 -10.93 -1.55 -7.03
C GLN A 51 -9.72 -0.95 -6.32
N VAL A 52 -8.56 -1.49 -6.63
CA VAL A 52 -7.31 -1.04 -6.04
C VAL A 52 -6.34 -0.73 -7.17
N ASP A 53 -5.70 0.42 -7.11
CA ASP A 53 -4.61 0.77 -8.01
C ASP A 53 -3.40 1.10 -7.18
N VAL A 54 -2.23 0.70 -7.66
CA VAL A 54 -0.98 0.99 -6.97
C VAL A 54 0.03 1.52 -7.98
N LYS A 55 0.60 2.67 -7.68
CA LYS A 55 1.67 3.25 -8.47
C LYS A 55 2.75 3.77 -7.57
N GLN A 56 3.93 3.19 -7.66
CA GLN A 56 5.07 3.62 -6.88
C GLN A 56 4.74 3.75 -5.39
N GLY A 57 3.98 2.79 -4.89
CA GLY A 57 3.60 2.76 -3.48
C GLY A 57 2.39 3.60 -3.12
N ALA A 58 1.85 4.35 -4.05
CA ALA A 58 0.64 5.13 -3.81
C ALA A 58 -0.58 4.28 -4.18
N VAL A 59 -1.43 4.03 -3.21
CA VAL A 59 -2.59 3.18 -3.38
C VAL A 59 -3.83 4.04 -3.55
N THR A 60 -4.65 3.72 -4.54
CA THR A 60 -5.94 4.38 -4.74
C THR A 60 -7.03 3.33 -4.58
N LEU A 61 -8.02 3.62 -3.76
CA LEU A 61 -9.17 2.76 -3.55
C LEU A 61 -10.40 3.37 -4.20
N ARG A 62 -11.12 2.56 -4.98
CA ARG A 62 -12.34 3.00 -5.67
C ARG A 62 -13.45 1.99 -5.48
N GLY A 63 -14.65 2.45 -5.58
CA GLY A 63 -15.81 1.59 -5.45
C GLY A 63 -16.81 2.18 -4.48
N THR A 64 -17.78 1.36 -4.07
CA THR A 64 -18.82 1.81 -3.16
C THR A 64 -18.84 0.93 -1.92
N VAL A 65 -19.15 1.55 -0.81
CA VAL A 65 -19.41 0.85 0.44
C VAL A 65 -20.69 1.38 1.01
N GLU A 66 -21.22 0.70 2.02
CA GLU A 66 -22.51 1.09 2.57
C GLU A 66 -22.40 1.97 3.79
N GLU A 67 -21.26 1.96 4.44
CA GLU A 67 -21.10 2.71 5.67
C GLU A 67 -19.79 3.45 5.69
N GLN A 68 -19.79 4.58 6.36
CA GLN A 68 -18.59 5.37 6.48
C GLN A 68 -17.46 4.60 7.17
N LYS A 69 -17.79 3.77 8.14
CA LYS A 69 -16.77 3.02 8.84
C LYS A 69 -16.05 2.03 7.93
N GLN A 70 -16.74 1.53 6.91
CA GLN A 70 -16.09 0.67 5.93
C GLN A 70 -15.05 1.44 5.13
N LYS A 71 -15.42 2.64 4.72
CA LYS A 71 -14.52 3.50 3.97
C LYS A 71 -13.28 3.82 4.79
N ASP A 72 -13.47 4.20 6.04
CA ASP A 72 -12.36 4.56 6.90
C ASP A 72 -11.46 3.38 7.20
N LYS A 73 -12.06 2.23 7.47
CA LYS A 73 -11.28 1.05 7.79
C LYS A 73 -10.48 0.57 6.59
N ALA A 74 -11.06 0.66 5.40
CA ALA A 74 -10.35 0.25 4.19
C ALA A 74 -9.04 1.03 4.05
N ALA A 75 -9.09 2.33 4.27
CA ALA A 75 -7.88 3.14 4.17
C ALA A 75 -6.87 2.76 5.23
N ARG A 76 -7.32 2.51 6.45
CA ARG A 76 -6.41 2.11 7.52
C ARG A 76 -5.73 0.78 7.22
N LEU A 77 -6.48 -0.18 6.72
CA LEU A 77 -5.90 -1.46 6.38
C LEU A 77 -4.89 -1.35 5.26
N ALA A 78 -5.22 -0.55 4.25
CA ALA A 78 -4.30 -0.36 3.13
C ALA A 78 -3.00 0.28 3.59
N LYS A 79 -3.08 1.24 4.49
CA LYS A 79 -1.87 1.91 4.97
C LYS A 79 -0.92 0.98 5.71
N LYS A 80 -1.44 -0.08 6.27
CA LYS A 80 -0.60 -1.01 7.05
C LYS A 80 0.14 -2.01 6.18
N ILE A 81 -0.17 -2.06 4.91
CA ILE A 81 0.50 -3.01 4.01
C ILE A 81 1.93 -2.52 3.74
N ALA A 82 2.88 -3.45 3.79
CA ALA A 82 4.28 -3.11 3.57
C ALA A 82 4.47 -2.49 2.20
N GLY A 83 5.20 -1.40 2.14
CA GLY A 83 5.51 -0.71 0.89
C GLY A 83 4.55 0.40 0.54
N VAL A 84 3.42 0.50 1.21
CA VAL A 84 2.45 1.56 0.92
C VAL A 84 2.97 2.89 1.45
N LYS A 85 3.06 3.86 0.55
CA LYS A 85 3.53 5.20 0.91
C LYS A 85 2.39 6.15 1.19
N SER A 86 1.29 5.99 0.47
CA SER A 86 0.12 6.83 0.67
C SER A 86 -1.12 6.09 0.22
N VAL A 87 -2.27 6.52 0.70
CA VAL A 87 -3.54 5.94 0.32
C VAL A 87 -4.49 7.06 -0.05
N ASP A 88 -5.01 6.98 -1.27
CA ASP A 88 -6.04 7.91 -1.75
C ASP A 88 -7.37 7.16 -1.69
N ASN A 89 -8.20 7.53 -0.76
CA ASN A 89 -9.44 6.83 -0.51
C ASN A 89 -10.58 7.46 -1.27
N GLN A 90 -10.88 6.93 -2.44
CA GLN A 90 -11.93 7.44 -3.31
C GLN A 90 -13.18 6.58 -3.24
N LEU A 91 -13.37 5.87 -2.15
CA LEU A 91 -14.58 5.09 -1.99
C LEU A 91 -15.77 5.99 -1.75
N SER A 92 -16.90 5.61 -2.31
CA SER A 92 -18.15 6.33 -2.12
C SER A 92 -19.03 5.58 -1.14
N VAL A 93 -19.64 6.29 -0.24
CA VAL A 93 -20.57 5.68 0.72
C VAL A 93 -21.98 5.78 0.15
N VAL A 94 -22.61 4.64 -0.05
CA VAL A 94 -23.96 4.59 -0.57
C VAL A 94 -24.81 3.87 0.44
N GLN A 95 -25.66 4.59 1.11
CA GLN A 95 -26.45 4.03 2.21
C GLN A 95 -27.72 3.41 1.68
N ARG A 96 -27.57 2.20 1.20
CA ARG A 96 -28.67 1.54 0.60
C ARG A 96 -29.79 1.22 1.48
N GLY A 97 -29.61 0.83 2.62
CA GLY A 97 -30.66 0.40 3.49
C GLY A 97 -31.46 1.48 4.12
N LEU A 98 -31.12 2.68 3.85
CA LEU A 98 -31.75 3.75 4.51
C LEU A 98 -32.91 4.29 3.84
N LYS A 99 -33.41 4.05 3.09
CA LYS A 99 -34.38 4.60 2.44
C LYS A 99 -35.44 4.96 3.04
N LYS A 100 -35.75 5.39 3.39
CA LYS A 100 -36.58 5.62 4.09
C LYS A 100 -36.92 5.94 4.41
#